data_1b97770a44efa8deaf74e6702ab62717
#
_entry.id   1b97770a44efa8deaf74e6702ab62717
#
_cell.length_a   1.000
_cell.length_b   1.000
_cell.length_c   1.000
_cell.angle_alpha   90.00
_cell.angle_beta   90.00
_cell.angle_gamma   90.00
#
_symmetry.space_group_name_H-M   'P 1'
#
loop_
_entity.id
_entity.type
_entity.pdbx_description
1 polymer ?
#
loop_
_entity_poly.entity_id
_entity_poly.type
_entity_poly.pdbx_seq_one_letter_code
_entity_poly.pdbx_strand_id
1 'polypeptide(L)'
;MGSFKVIYQGVDIYPKVSVGHCWADGRAWGATDSLTIDFGDTRNLWDRWHPEVGDEIAVEDGAARSGTMYVSSVVPQSSRFTVTAYAAPQSARERRSKSWERVHLSQLLAEVADRHGMGCETYGVEDHEYQYVEQDNESDLAFLDRRLTYEGAGLIVYDGRLVAYSGEWLEAQGATGELSVTPGVDYEFRDDSARSYGGCTVTDGTTSATWSAGEGKTLVRVVPERIGSVGEAERWAKGLLRAANREATRMVIRTDSMLRGYAAGSVVDLSASAAASWDGPAVVSRIRHDYYDSKAKVWLTRPLGY
;
A
#
# COMPACT_ATOMS: atom_id res chain seq x y z
N MET A 1 -3.15 24.94 15.60
CA MET A 1 -4.25 24.02 15.30
C MET A 1 -4.20 23.73 13.81
N GLY A 2 -3.91 22.52 13.39
CA GLY A 2 -4.06 22.10 12.01
C GLY A 2 -5.53 22.25 11.61
N SER A 3 -5.81 22.75 10.43
CA SER A 3 -7.19 22.87 9.96
C SER A 3 -7.59 21.51 9.37
N PHE A 4 -8.15 20.64 10.21
CA PHE A 4 -8.79 19.43 9.70
C PHE A 4 -9.88 19.80 8.71
N LYS A 5 -9.86 19.17 7.56
CA LYS A 5 -10.82 19.36 6.48
C LYS A 5 -11.38 18.03 6.02
N VAL A 6 -12.63 18.03 5.63
CA VAL A 6 -13.26 16.95 4.86
C VAL A 6 -13.69 17.55 3.53
N ILE A 7 -13.01 17.15 2.47
CA ILE A 7 -13.22 17.66 1.12
C ILE A 7 -14.08 16.64 0.37
N TYR A 8 -15.26 17.07 -0.07
CA TYR A 8 -16.18 16.25 -0.84
C TYR A 8 -16.50 16.97 -2.17
N GLN A 9 -16.26 16.31 -3.29
CA GLN A 9 -16.40 16.89 -4.64
C GLN A 9 -15.73 18.27 -4.75
N GLY A 10 -14.49 18.38 -4.20
CA GLY A 10 -13.71 19.61 -4.22
C GLY A 10 -14.12 20.69 -3.20
N VAL A 11 -15.15 20.47 -2.38
CA VAL A 11 -15.66 21.43 -1.40
C VAL A 11 -15.36 20.97 0.03
N ASP A 12 -14.77 21.85 0.87
CA ASP A 12 -14.63 21.58 2.31
C ASP A 12 -16.01 21.63 2.99
N ILE A 13 -16.46 20.44 3.41
CA ILE A 13 -17.76 20.25 4.08
C ILE A 13 -17.64 20.20 5.60
N TYR A 14 -16.43 20.11 6.16
CA TYR A 14 -16.20 19.95 7.61
C TYR A 14 -16.97 20.97 8.46
N PRO A 15 -17.05 22.26 8.07
CA PRO A 15 -17.82 23.24 8.85
C PRO A 15 -19.33 22.99 8.90
N LYS A 16 -19.85 22.11 8.04
CA LYS A 16 -21.30 21.85 7.86
C LYS A 16 -21.74 20.47 8.35
N VAL A 17 -20.79 19.60 8.71
CA VAL A 17 -21.04 18.22 9.12
C VAL A 17 -20.53 17.98 10.54
N SER A 18 -21.03 16.92 11.17
CA SER A 18 -20.49 16.42 12.43
C SER A 18 -19.70 15.14 12.14
N VAL A 19 -18.41 15.13 12.42
CA VAL A 19 -17.56 13.94 12.25
C VAL A 19 -17.42 13.26 13.62
N GLY A 20 -17.79 11.98 13.70
CA GLY A 20 -17.67 11.16 14.91
C GLY A 20 -16.37 10.36 14.94
N HIS A 21 -15.99 9.77 13.80
CA HIS A 21 -14.71 9.10 13.60
C HIS A 21 -14.21 9.36 12.19
N CYS A 22 -12.89 9.41 12.02
CA CYS A 22 -12.27 9.57 10.71
C CYS A 22 -10.87 8.98 10.72
N TRP A 23 -10.64 7.93 9.91
CA TRP A 23 -9.30 7.37 9.76
C TRP A 23 -9.00 7.02 8.31
N ALA A 24 -7.75 7.25 7.93
CA ALA A 24 -7.19 6.80 6.67
C ALA A 24 -6.10 5.76 6.92
N ASP A 25 -6.15 4.67 6.17
CA ASP A 25 -5.13 3.62 6.13
C ASP A 25 -4.35 3.72 4.83
N GLY A 26 -3.04 4.00 4.93
CA GLY A 26 -2.09 3.91 3.83
C GLY A 26 -1.30 2.61 3.89
N ARG A 27 -1.03 1.98 2.74
CA ARG A 27 -0.27 0.74 2.62
C ARG A 27 0.78 0.84 1.54
N ALA A 28 1.98 0.34 1.86
CA ALA A 28 3.07 0.29 0.89
C ALA A 28 2.96 -0.91 -0.08
N TRP A 29 2.19 -1.96 0.25
CA TRP A 29 2.14 -3.21 -0.50
C TRP A 29 0.74 -3.80 -0.51
N GLY A 30 0.36 -4.39 -1.65
CA GLY A 30 -0.70 -5.39 -1.76
C GLY A 30 -2.13 -4.93 -1.50
N ALA A 31 -2.39 -3.65 -1.25
CA ALA A 31 -3.75 -3.15 -1.02
C ALA A 31 -3.88 -1.66 -1.35
N THR A 32 -5.05 -1.27 -1.75
CA THR A 32 -5.42 0.13 -1.98
C THR A 32 -5.63 0.85 -0.64
N ASP A 33 -5.16 2.10 -0.55
CA ASP A 33 -5.43 2.96 0.58
C ASP A 33 -6.94 3.16 0.77
N SER A 34 -7.35 3.32 2.02
CA SER A 34 -8.77 3.44 2.38
C SER A 34 -9.01 4.57 3.38
N LEU A 35 -10.19 5.16 3.28
CA LEU A 35 -10.70 6.19 4.17
C LEU A 35 -12.05 5.73 4.73
N THR A 36 -12.25 5.89 6.02
CA THR A 36 -13.54 5.67 6.65
C THR A 36 -13.89 6.88 7.49
N ILE A 37 -15.10 7.40 7.29
CA ILE A 37 -15.63 8.56 8.04
C ILE A 37 -17.01 8.21 8.57
N ASP A 38 -17.20 8.39 9.87
CA ASP A 38 -18.51 8.35 10.51
C ASP A 38 -19.03 9.78 10.67
N PHE A 39 -20.15 10.08 10.03
CA PHE A 39 -20.85 11.35 10.16
C PHE A 39 -22.02 11.23 11.13
N GLY A 40 -22.15 12.17 12.06
CA GLY A 40 -23.34 12.32 12.86
C GLY A 40 -24.52 12.80 12.02
N ASP A 41 -25.67 12.15 12.13
CA ASP A 41 -26.86 12.43 11.31
C ASP A 41 -28.14 12.60 12.13
N THR A 42 -28.08 13.42 13.17
CA THR A 42 -29.26 13.74 14.02
C THR A 42 -30.31 14.59 13.30
N ARG A 43 -30.00 15.16 12.12
CA ARG A 43 -30.86 16.04 11.34
C ARG A 43 -31.26 15.45 9.98
N ASN A 44 -31.05 14.17 9.79
CA ASN A 44 -31.31 13.47 8.54
C ASN A 44 -30.59 14.12 7.33
N LEU A 45 -29.31 14.48 7.53
CA LEU A 45 -28.47 15.10 6.50
C LEU A 45 -28.18 14.12 5.36
N TRP A 46 -28.11 12.84 5.65
CA TRP A 46 -27.96 11.77 4.69
C TRP A 46 -28.97 11.90 3.54
N ASP A 47 -30.25 12.01 3.85
CA ASP A 47 -31.34 12.14 2.87
C ASP A 47 -31.25 13.42 2.03
N ARG A 48 -30.55 14.43 2.52
CA ARG A 48 -30.36 15.73 1.85
C ARG A 48 -29.06 15.82 1.05
N TRP A 49 -28.04 15.15 1.50
CA TRP A 49 -26.72 15.19 0.86
C TRP A 49 -26.57 14.10 -0.21
N HIS A 50 -27.07 12.89 0.01
CA HIS A 50 -27.04 11.76 -0.92
C HIS A 50 -25.66 11.50 -1.53
N PRO A 51 -24.58 11.21 -0.74
CA PRO A 51 -23.30 10.81 -1.32
C PRO A 51 -23.45 9.49 -2.08
N GLU A 52 -22.90 9.44 -3.28
CA GLU A 52 -23.01 8.31 -4.19
C GLU A 52 -21.69 7.54 -4.30
N VAL A 53 -21.78 6.27 -4.70
CA VAL A 53 -20.60 5.47 -5.04
C VAL A 53 -19.90 6.08 -6.25
N GLY A 54 -18.59 6.32 -6.12
CA GLY A 54 -17.77 6.97 -7.13
C GLY A 54 -17.53 8.46 -6.88
N ASP A 55 -18.24 9.09 -5.94
CA ASP A 55 -17.96 10.47 -5.54
C ASP A 55 -16.55 10.61 -4.95
N GLU A 56 -15.92 11.76 -5.19
CA GLU A 56 -14.61 12.06 -4.65
C GLU A 56 -14.69 12.58 -3.21
N ILE A 57 -13.84 12.04 -2.33
CA ILE A 57 -13.71 12.48 -0.96
C ILE A 57 -12.24 12.45 -0.54
N ALA A 58 -11.82 13.43 0.27
CA ALA A 58 -10.49 13.48 0.85
C ALA A 58 -10.53 14.07 2.25
N VAL A 59 -9.52 13.77 3.05
CA VAL A 59 -9.30 14.40 4.36
C VAL A 59 -7.89 14.94 4.48
N GLU A 60 -7.76 16.06 5.16
CA GLU A 60 -6.49 16.74 5.38
C GLU A 60 -6.38 17.24 6.82
N ASP A 61 -5.21 17.08 7.43
CA ASP A 61 -4.79 17.78 8.65
C ASP A 61 -3.31 18.13 8.54
N GLY A 62 -3.03 19.32 8.02
CA GLY A 62 -1.68 19.75 7.71
C GLY A 62 -1.05 18.88 6.61
N ALA A 63 0.08 18.24 6.93
CA ALA A 63 0.76 17.33 6.01
C ALA A 63 0.18 15.90 5.98
N ALA A 64 -0.70 15.55 6.93
CA ALA A 64 -1.42 14.29 6.88
C ALA A 64 -2.61 14.40 5.91
N ARG A 65 -2.52 13.75 4.77
CA ARG A 65 -3.52 13.80 3.69
C ARG A 65 -3.85 12.41 3.20
N SER A 66 -5.13 12.15 2.96
CA SER A 66 -5.54 10.89 2.33
C SER A 66 -5.27 10.85 0.82
N GLY A 67 -5.08 12.01 0.19
CA GLY A 67 -5.25 12.15 -1.26
C GLY A 67 -6.71 11.99 -1.67
N THR A 68 -6.98 12.11 -2.95
CA THR A 68 -8.31 11.90 -3.53
C THR A 68 -8.70 10.42 -3.42
N MET A 69 -9.85 10.15 -2.83
CA MET A 69 -10.43 8.81 -2.72
C MET A 69 -11.85 8.77 -3.28
N TYR A 70 -12.28 7.61 -3.70
CA TYR A 70 -13.59 7.39 -4.33
C TYR A 70 -14.50 6.63 -3.39
N VAL A 71 -15.67 7.18 -3.09
CA VAL A 71 -16.69 6.55 -2.26
C VAL A 71 -17.03 5.18 -2.80
N SER A 72 -16.94 4.16 -1.97
CA SER A 72 -17.24 2.77 -2.32
C SER A 72 -18.50 2.25 -1.64
N SER A 73 -18.77 2.73 -0.45
CA SER A 73 -20.00 2.38 0.26
C SER A 73 -20.43 3.49 1.19
N VAL A 74 -21.73 3.57 1.36
CA VAL A 74 -22.35 4.44 2.36
C VAL A 74 -23.36 3.62 3.12
N VAL A 75 -23.24 3.66 4.46
CA VAL A 75 -24.07 2.85 5.36
C VAL A 75 -24.81 3.79 6.30
N PRO A 76 -26.08 4.16 5.98
CA PRO A 76 -26.92 4.94 6.89
C PRO A 76 -27.35 4.08 8.08
N GLN A 77 -27.33 4.69 9.26
CA GLN A 77 -27.78 4.10 10.52
C GLN A 77 -28.59 5.14 11.30
N SER A 78 -29.19 4.73 12.43
CA SER A 78 -29.87 5.68 13.29
C SER A 78 -28.87 6.73 13.81
N SER A 79 -29.13 7.99 13.53
CA SER A 79 -28.35 9.16 13.97
C SER A 79 -26.92 9.29 13.39
N ARG A 80 -26.52 8.43 12.47
CA ARG A 80 -25.20 8.49 11.81
C ARG A 80 -25.20 7.80 10.45
N PHE A 81 -24.20 8.10 9.64
CA PHE A 81 -23.88 7.29 8.46
C PHE A 81 -22.35 7.17 8.30
N THR A 82 -21.93 6.03 7.78
CA THR A 82 -20.52 5.74 7.55
C THR A 82 -20.25 5.78 6.05
N VAL A 83 -19.23 6.55 5.65
CA VAL A 83 -18.69 6.57 4.29
C VAL A 83 -17.37 5.82 4.29
N THR A 84 -17.23 4.85 3.39
CA THR A 84 -15.97 4.18 3.09
C THR A 84 -15.54 4.49 1.67
N ALA A 85 -14.29 4.93 1.50
CA ALA A 85 -13.71 5.28 0.22
C ALA A 85 -12.35 4.60 0.03
N TYR A 86 -11.91 4.46 -1.22
CA TYR A 86 -10.62 3.90 -1.60
C TYR A 86 -9.90 4.82 -2.59
N ALA A 87 -8.55 4.77 -2.57
CA ALA A 87 -7.73 5.58 -3.46
C ALA A 87 -7.90 5.24 -4.95
N ALA A 88 -8.41 4.04 -5.27
CA ALA A 88 -8.69 3.63 -6.64
C ALA A 88 -10.18 3.66 -6.95
N PRO A 89 -10.57 4.11 -8.16
CA PRO A 89 -11.96 4.09 -8.59
C PRO A 89 -12.51 2.66 -8.65
N GLN A 90 -13.84 2.52 -8.58
CA GLN A 90 -14.54 1.23 -8.60
C GLN A 90 -14.15 0.39 -9.83
N SER A 91 -14.03 1.03 -11.00
CA SER A 91 -13.68 0.37 -12.27
C SER A 91 -12.32 -0.35 -12.23
N ALA A 92 -11.35 0.15 -11.46
CA ALA A 92 -10.03 -0.49 -11.30
C ALA A 92 -10.07 -1.76 -10.44
N ARG A 93 -11.17 -1.98 -9.72
CA ARG A 93 -11.42 -3.14 -8.85
C ARG A 93 -12.37 -4.16 -9.49
N GLU A 94 -12.92 -3.87 -10.66
CA GLU A 94 -13.73 -4.79 -11.43
C GLU A 94 -12.87 -5.85 -12.12
N ARG A 95 -13.38 -7.07 -12.18
CA ARG A 95 -12.67 -8.18 -12.81
C ARG A 95 -12.77 -8.12 -14.32
N ARG A 96 -11.66 -8.47 -14.97
CA ARG A 96 -11.59 -8.60 -16.43
C ARG A 96 -10.57 -9.65 -16.85
N SER A 97 -10.62 -10.04 -18.11
CA SER A 97 -9.62 -10.90 -18.73
C SER A 97 -9.07 -10.20 -19.96
N LYS A 98 -7.74 -10.21 -20.10
CA LYS A 98 -7.01 -9.68 -21.24
C LYS A 98 -5.67 -10.36 -21.37
N SER A 99 -5.14 -10.49 -22.59
CA SER A 99 -3.79 -10.96 -22.86
C SER A 99 -3.00 -9.92 -23.66
N TRP A 100 -1.69 -9.95 -23.50
CA TRP A 100 -0.74 -9.11 -24.22
C TRP A 100 0.39 -9.99 -24.74
N GLU A 101 0.89 -9.66 -25.93
CA GLU A 101 2.09 -10.25 -26.53
C GLU A 101 3.15 -9.18 -26.71
N ARG A 102 4.41 -9.51 -26.38
CA ARG A 102 5.57 -8.60 -26.47
C ARG A 102 5.29 -7.24 -25.85
N VAL A 103 5.04 -7.23 -24.57
CA VAL A 103 4.65 -6.05 -23.81
C VAL A 103 5.68 -5.72 -22.74
N HIS A 104 6.00 -4.44 -22.59
CA HIS A 104 6.82 -3.94 -21.50
C HIS A 104 5.99 -3.72 -20.24
N LEU A 105 6.64 -3.84 -19.06
CA LEU A 105 5.97 -3.58 -17.78
C LEU A 105 5.43 -2.15 -17.71
N SER A 106 6.19 -1.17 -18.22
CA SER A 106 5.78 0.22 -18.31
C SER A 106 4.50 0.41 -19.15
N GLN A 107 4.35 -0.35 -20.23
CA GLN A 107 3.15 -0.31 -21.07
C GLN A 107 1.92 -0.88 -20.36
N LEU A 108 2.09 -1.97 -19.59
CA LEU A 108 1.01 -2.52 -18.77
C LEU A 108 0.52 -1.52 -17.73
N LEU A 109 1.45 -0.87 -17.04
CA LEU A 109 1.15 0.15 -16.03
C LEU A 109 0.44 1.36 -16.67
N ALA A 110 0.96 1.88 -17.76
CA ALA A 110 0.38 3.03 -18.46
C ALA A 110 -1.03 2.71 -18.99
N GLU A 111 -1.21 1.55 -19.61
CA GLU A 111 -2.52 1.15 -20.15
C GLU A 111 -3.59 1.03 -19.04
N VAL A 112 -3.21 0.47 -17.89
CA VAL A 112 -4.14 0.37 -16.76
C VAL A 112 -4.43 1.75 -16.18
N ALA A 113 -3.42 2.60 -16.02
CA ALA A 113 -3.60 3.96 -15.54
C ALA A 113 -4.55 4.76 -16.46
N ASP A 114 -4.29 4.76 -17.77
CA ASP A 114 -5.09 5.46 -18.77
C ASP A 114 -6.55 4.98 -18.77
N ARG A 115 -6.77 3.67 -18.62
CA ARG A 115 -8.11 3.06 -18.58
C ARG A 115 -8.98 3.61 -17.46
N HIS A 116 -8.35 4.01 -16.36
CA HIS A 116 -9.04 4.52 -15.18
C HIS A 116 -8.85 6.02 -14.96
N GLY A 117 -8.29 6.72 -15.93
CA GLY A 117 -8.05 8.16 -15.84
C GLY A 117 -7.01 8.55 -14.78
N MET A 118 -6.09 7.63 -14.45
CA MET A 118 -5.04 7.85 -13.45
C MET A 118 -3.70 8.20 -14.13
N GLY A 119 -2.85 8.94 -13.42
CA GLY A 119 -1.44 9.07 -13.78
C GLY A 119 -0.66 7.78 -13.48
N CYS A 120 0.55 7.66 -14.05
CA CYS A 120 1.45 6.54 -13.78
C CYS A 120 2.86 7.06 -13.50
N GLU A 121 3.47 6.57 -12.42
CA GLU A 121 4.86 6.87 -12.05
C GLU A 121 5.59 5.59 -11.68
N THR A 122 6.90 5.51 -11.99
CA THR A 122 7.73 4.35 -11.65
C THR A 122 9.04 4.79 -10.99
N TYR A 123 9.49 4.06 -9.96
CA TYR A 123 10.73 4.35 -9.23
C TYR A 123 11.55 3.08 -9.04
N GLY A 124 12.73 3.02 -9.67
CA GLY A 124 13.65 1.90 -9.56
C GLY A 124 13.12 0.57 -10.11
N VAL A 125 12.02 0.58 -10.85
CA VAL A 125 11.48 -0.61 -11.51
C VAL A 125 12.10 -0.74 -12.89
N GLU A 126 12.70 -1.90 -13.16
CA GLU A 126 13.26 -2.19 -14.49
C GLU A 126 12.15 -2.51 -15.50
N ASP A 127 12.26 -1.97 -16.70
CA ASP A 127 11.26 -2.12 -17.76
C ASP A 127 11.54 -3.34 -18.64
N HIS A 128 11.16 -4.51 -18.14
CA HIS A 128 11.34 -5.78 -18.88
C HIS A 128 10.23 -5.99 -19.91
N GLU A 129 10.60 -6.55 -21.07
CA GLU A 129 9.68 -7.05 -22.07
C GLU A 129 9.28 -8.48 -21.73
N TYR A 130 7.97 -8.74 -21.69
CA TYR A 130 7.38 -10.07 -21.55
C TYR A 130 6.86 -10.57 -22.89
N GLN A 131 7.17 -11.83 -23.23
CA GLN A 131 6.69 -12.44 -24.47
C GLN A 131 5.17 -12.64 -24.46
N TYR A 132 4.61 -12.95 -23.30
CA TYR A 132 3.18 -13.13 -23.08
C TYR A 132 2.81 -12.80 -21.63
N VAL A 133 1.72 -12.08 -21.47
CA VAL A 133 1.15 -11.77 -20.16
C VAL A 133 -0.35 -11.99 -20.23
N GLU A 134 -0.91 -12.58 -19.19
CA GLU A 134 -2.35 -12.83 -19.08
C GLU A 134 -2.89 -12.27 -17.75
N GLN A 135 -4.00 -11.58 -17.87
CA GLN A 135 -4.90 -11.23 -16.78
C GLN A 135 -6.13 -12.11 -16.93
N ASP A 136 -6.39 -13.00 -15.98
CA ASP A 136 -7.51 -13.93 -16.03
C ASP A 136 -8.48 -13.69 -14.88
N ASN A 137 -9.65 -13.13 -15.20
CA ASN A 137 -10.75 -12.89 -14.26
C ASN A 137 -10.32 -12.26 -12.93
N GLU A 138 -9.40 -11.33 -12.99
CA GLU A 138 -8.92 -10.56 -11.84
C GLU A 138 -9.05 -9.05 -12.09
N SER A 139 -9.03 -8.24 -11.02
CA SER A 139 -9.06 -6.79 -11.15
C SER A 139 -7.72 -6.26 -11.66
N ASP A 140 -7.75 -5.10 -12.31
CA ASP A 140 -6.54 -4.46 -12.84
C ASP A 140 -5.49 -4.21 -11.74
N LEU A 141 -5.91 -3.82 -10.55
CA LEU A 141 -4.99 -3.61 -9.43
C LEU A 141 -4.40 -4.91 -8.91
N ALA A 142 -5.19 -5.98 -8.79
CA ALA A 142 -4.68 -7.29 -8.36
C ALA A 142 -3.70 -7.86 -9.40
N PHE A 143 -3.99 -7.69 -10.68
CA PHE A 143 -3.11 -8.05 -11.77
C PHE A 143 -1.76 -7.33 -11.69
N LEU A 144 -1.78 -6.00 -11.58
CA LEU A 144 -0.55 -5.21 -11.48
C LEU A 144 0.25 -5.54 -10.22
N ASP A 145 -0.40 -5.66 -9.06
CA ASP A 145 0.26 -6.01 -7.80
C ASP A 145 0.96 -7.37 -7.88
N ARG A 146 0.29 -8.36 -8.47
CA ARG A 146 0.87 -9.68 -8.71
C ARG A 146 2.09 -9.61 -9.64
N ARG A 147 1.99 -8.88 -10.77
CA ARG A 147 3.11 -8.71 -11.71
C ARG A 147 4.29 -7.99 -11.08
N LEU A 148 4.04 -6.89 -10.37
CA LEU A 148 5.06 -6.16 -9.66
C LEU A 148 5.70 -6.97 -8.53
N THR A 149 4.92 -7.79 -7.82
CA THR A 149 5.46 -8.69 -6.79
C THR A 149 6.46 -9.68 -7.36
N TYR A 150 6.25 -10.20 -8.57
CA TYR A 150 7.23 -11.06 -9.24
C TYR A 150 8.54 -10.34 -9.52
N GLU A 151 8.50 -9.08 -9.86
CA GLU A 151 9.70 -8.25 -10.11
C GLU A 151 10.27 -7.61 -8.81
N GLY A 152 9.81 -8.03 -7.62
CA GLY A 152 10.27 -7.48 -6.34
C GLY A 152 9.82 -6.04 -6.09
N ALA A 153 8.80 -5.60 -6.80
CA ALA A 153 8.24 -4.27 -6.75
C ALA A 153 6.89 -4.24 -6.00
N GLY A 154 6.42 -3.05 -5.67
CA GLY A 154 5.14 -2.77 -5.06
C GLY A 154 4.33 -1.75 -5.85
N LEU A 155 3.04 -1.66 -5.51
CA LEU A 155 2.10 -0.71 -6.09
C LEU A 155 1.45 0.10 -4.98
N ILE A 156 1.46 1.43 -5.14
CA ILE A 156 0.67 2.37 -4.35
C ILE A 156 -0.29 3.08 -5.29
N VAL A 157 -1.52 3.27 -4.85
CA VAL A 157 -2.49 4.15 -5.52
C VAL A 157 -2.71 5.34 -4.61
N TYR A 158 -2.30 6.51 -5.08
CA TYR A 158 -2.40 7.74 -4.29
C TYR A 158 -2.72 8.93 -5.19
N ASP A 159 -3.70 9.72 -4.78
CA ASP A 159 -4.10 10.99 -5.39
C ASP A 159 -4.23 10.91 -6.93
N GLY A 160 -4.99 9.92 -7.41
CA GLY A 160 -5.25 9.70 -8.83
C GLY A 160 -4.05 9.16 -9.62
N ARG A 161 -3.06 8.54 -8.96
CA ARG A 161 -1.87 7.99 -9.61
C ARG A 161 -1.61 6.55 -9.21
N LEU A 162 -1.17 5.74 -10.16
CA LEU A 162 -0.51 4.46 -9.93
C LEU A 162 0.99 4.71 -9.77
N VAL A 163 1.54 4.34 -8.63
CA VAL A 163 2.97 4.48 -8.33
C VAL A 163 3.54 3.09 -8.13
N ALA A 164 4.36 2.64 -9.09
CA ALA A 164 5.11 1.39 -8.98
C ALA A 164 6.54 1.68 -8.53
N TYR A 165 7.05 0.91 -7.58
CA TYR A 165 8.41 1.10 -7.07
C TYR A 165 9.07 -0.22 -6.74
N SER A 166 10.39 -0.32 -6.97
CA SER A 166 11.14 -1.49 -6.55
C SER A 166 11.36 -1.46 -5.03
N GLY A 167 11.29 -2.63 -4.39
CA GLY A 167 11.55 -2.72 -2.96
C GLY A 167 12.99 -2.31 -2.59
N GLU A 168 13.96 -2.61 -3.46
CA GLU A 168 15.35 -2.19 -3.28
C GLU A 168 15.53 -0.67 -3.36
N TRP A 169 14.88 -0.05 -4.36
CA TRP A 169 14.91 1.41 -4.48
C TRP A 169 14.29 2.07 -3.22
N LEU A 170 13.15 1.54 -2.75
CA LEU A 170 12.50 2.07 -1.56
C LEU A 170 13.39 1.96 -0.32
N GLU A 171 13.98 0.80 -0.09
CA GLU A 171 14.84 0.54 1.07
C GLU A 171 16.15 1.37 1.03
N ALA A 172 16.57 1.80 -0.16
CA ALA A 172 17.77 2.65 -0.36
C ALA A 172 17.47 4.15 -0.16
N GLN A 173 16.22 4.56 0.05
CA GLN A 173 15.89 5.97 0.30
C GLN A 173 16.41 6.40 1.67
N GLY A 174 16.80 7.65 1.77
CA GLY A 174 17.13 8.27 3.05
C GLY A 174 15.91 8.34 3.97
N ALA A 175 16.15 8.28 5.28
CA ALA A 175 15.09 8.41 6.25
C ALA A 175 14.39 9.78 6.11
N THR A 176 13.05 9.77 6.06
CA THR A 176 12.23 10.99 6.04
C THR A 176 12.17 11.68 7.41
N GLY A 177 12.53 10.94 8.47
CA GLY A 177 12.58 11.45 9.84
C GLY A 177 12.86 10.34 10.84
N GLU A 178 12.98 10.73 12.10
CA GLU A 178 13.17 9.81 13.22
C GLU A 178 11.82 9.46 13.88
N LEU A 179 11.63 8.20 14.18
CA LEU A 179 10.49 7.71 14.96
C LEU A 179 10.99 7.19 16.31
N SER A 180 10.73 7.97 17.38
CA SER A 180 11.21 7.64 18.71
C SER A 180 10.19 6.80 19.49
N VAL A 181 10.66 5.71 20.08
CA VAL A 181 9.90 4.86 21.00
C VAL A 181 10.51 4.95 22.39
N THR A 182 9.90 5.77 23.25
CA THR A 182 10.32 5.97 24.64
C THR A 182 9.47 5.12 25.60
N PRO A 183 9.91 4.93 26.87
CA PRO A 183 9.08 4.28 27.87
C PRO A 183 7.70 4.97 27.99
N GLY A 184 6.63 4.19 27.92
CA GLY A 184 5.24 4.67 27.94
C GLY A 184 4.58 4.73 26.56
N VAL A 185 5.34 4.70 25.46
CA VAL A 185 4.77 4.50 24.12
C VAL A 185 4.29 3.06 23.96
N ASP A 186 3.09 2.87 23.43
CA ASP A 186 2.55 1.53 23.16
C ASP A 186 3.18 0.97 21.88
N TYR A 187 3.95 -0.12 22.02
CA TYR A 187 4.59 -0.80 20.89
C TYR A 187 4.53 -2.32 21.01
N GLU A 188 4.62 -2.98 19.86
CA GLU A 188 4.75 -4.42 19.74
C GLU A 188 5.81 -4.72 18.67
N PHE A 189 6.92 -5.32 19.08
CA PHE A 189 8.00 -5.73 18.18
C PHE A 189 8.06 -7.25 18.11
N ARG A 190 8.12 -7.77 16.89
CA ARG A 190 8.13 -9.20 16.62
C ARG A 190 9.21 -9.56 15.61
N ASP A 191 10.06 -10.48 15.99
CA ASP A 191 11.10 -11.06 15.14
C ASP A 191 10.78 -12.54 14.84
N ASP A 192 10.38 -12.80 13.61
CA ASP A 192 10.17 -14.14 13.05
C ASP A 192 11.27 -14.49 12.02
N SER A 193 12.41 -13.78 12.01
CA SER A 193 13.48 -13.94 11.02
C SER A 193 14.03 -15.37 10.95
N ALA A 194 13.98 -16.12 12.06
CA ALA A 194 14.34 -17.54 12.08
C ALA A 194 13.46 -18.42 11.16
N ARG A 195 12.33 -17.91 10.70
CA ARG A 195 11.42 -18.57 9.75
C ARG A 195 11.60 -18.08 8.32
N SER A 196 12.46 -17.09 8.08
CA SER A 196 12.75 -16.55 6.76
C SER A 196 13.38 -17.62 5.85
N TYR A 197 13.20 -17.43 4.57
CA TYR A 197 13.79 -18.27 3.54
C TYR A 197 15.14 -17.69 3.10
N GLY A 198 16.14 -18.55 2.91
CA GLY A 198 17.44 -18.18 2.35
C GLY A 198 17.44 -18.12 0.82
N GLY A 199 16.45 -18.72 0.17
CA GLY A 199 16.32 -18.74 -1.28
C GLY A 199 14.89 -19.00 -1.74
N CYS A 200 14.65 -18.80 -3.04
CA CYS A 200 13.39 -19.15 -3.68
C CYS A 200 13.65 -19.82 -5.01
N THR A 201 12.92 -20.90 -5.28
CA THR A 201 12.84 -21.54 -6.60
C THR A 201 11.48 -21.22 -7.20
N VAL A 202 11.48 -20.67 -8.41
CA VAL A 202 10.26 -20.39 -9.19
C VAL A 202 10.20 -21.31 -10.39
N THR A 203 9.03 -21.84 -10.71
CA THR A 203 8.80 -22.67 -11.90
C THR A 203 7.37 -22.54 -12.40
N ASP A 204 7.19 -22.64 -13.72
CA ASP A 204 5.91 -22.82 -14.41
C ASP A 204 5.66 -24.28 -14.82
N GLY A 205 6.52 -25.21 -14.36
CA GLY A 205 6.52 -26.61 -14.77
C GLY A 205 7.42 -26.91 -15.98
N THR A 206 7.83 -25.90 -16.73
CA THR A 206 8.71 -26.02 -17.91
C THR A 206 10.04 -25.31 -17.68
N THR A 207 9.97 -24.05 -17.28
CA THR A 207 11.13 -23.20 -16.94
C THR A 207 11.25 -23.09 -15.43
N SER A 208 12.47 -23.16 -14.90
CA SER A 208 12.73 -23.01 -13.47
C SER A 208 14.06 -22.33 -13.22
N ALA A 209 14.10 -21.51 -12.17
CA ALA A 209 15.34 -20.96 -11.65
C ALA A 209 15.26 -20.78 -10.12
N THR A 210 16.42 -20.69 -9.49
CA THR A 210 16.56 -20.45 -8.05
C THR A 210 17.43 -19.22 -7.83
N TRP A 211 16.94 -18.34 -6.98
CA TRP A 211 17.74 -17.22 -6.46
C TRP A 211 17.94 -17.39 -4.95
N SER A 212 19.13 -17.04 -4.44
CA SER A 212 19.51 -17.20 -3.02
C SER A 212 20.04 -15.90 -2.45
N ALA A 213 19.51 -15.50 -1.29
CA ALA A 213 20.01 -14.40 -0.47
C ALA A 213 21.06 -14.85 0.57
N GLY A 214 21.16 -16.16 0.85
CA GLY A 214 22.04 -16.71 1.85
C GLY A 214 21.65 -18.13 2.26
N GLU A 215 22.14 -18.55 3.41
CA GLU A 215 21.80 -19.87 3.97
C GLU A 215 20.35 -19.90 4.47
N GLY A 216 19.73 -21.07 4.44
CA GLY A 216 18.39 -21.28 4.96
C GLY A 216 17.52 -22.17 4.08
N LYS A 217 16.23 -22.25 4.42
CA LYS A 217 15.26 -23.03 3.64
C LYS A 217 14.98 -22.35 2.32
N THR A 218 14.82 -23.13 1.26
CA THR A 218 14.39 -22.64 -0.05
C THR A 218 12.88 -22.71 -0.16
N LEU A 219 12.26 -21.57 -0.47
CA LEU A 219 10.86 -21.46 -0.84
C LEU A 219 10.68 -22.00 -2.26
N VAL A 220 9.68 -22.84 -2.50
CA VAL A 220 9.32 -23.26 -3.86
C VAL A 220 7.97 -22.62 -4.23
N ARG A 221 7.93 -21.96 -5.40
CA ARG A 221 6.74 -21.34 -5.97
C ARG A 221 6.49 -21.85 -7.37
N VAL A 222 5.34 -22.48 -7.57
CA VAL A 222 4.80 -22.76 -8.88
C VAL A 222 3.90 -21.58 -9.27
N VAL A 223 4.22 -20.93 -10.38
CA VAL A 223 3.44 -19.82 -10.92
C VAL A 223 2.55 -20.29 -12.05
N PRO A 224 1.32 -19.77 -12.19
CA PRO A 224 0.42 -20.17 -13.28
C PRO A 224 0.83 -19.55 -14.63
N GLU A 225 1.59 -18.47 -14.60
CA GLU A 225 2.05 -17.77 -15.79
C GLU A 225 3.21 -18.53 -16.44
N ARG A 226 3.24 -18.47 -17.77
CA ARG A 226 4.37 -18.96 -18.54
C ARG A 226 5.60 -18.08 -18.32
N ILE A 227 6.71 -18.69 -17.99
CA ILE A 227 8.01 -18.04 -17.83
C ILE A 227 8.75 -18.05 -19.17
N GLY A 228 9.06 -16.89 -19.71
CA GLY A 228 9.69 -16.75 -21.04
C GLY A 228 11.17 -17.12 -21.09
N SER A 229 11.88 -17.05 -19.94
CA SER A 229 13.32 -17.37 -19.88
C SER A 229 13.76 -17.74 -18.47
N VAL A 230 14.95 -18.37 -18.35
CA VAL A 230 15.59 -18.67 -17.06
C VAL A 230 15.89 -17.38 -16.29
N GLY A 231 16.33 -16.30 -16.97
CA GLY A 231 16.58 -15.01 -16.35
C GLY A 231 15.30 -14.36 -15.77
N GLU A 232 14.16 -14.53 -16.42
CA GLU A 232 12.87 -14.12 -15.89
C GLU A 232 12.50 -14.91 -14.61
N ALA A 233 12.68 -16.24 -14.66
CA ALA A 233 12.45 -17.08 -13.48
C ALA A 233 13.34 -16.70 -12.29
N GLU A 234 14.60 -16.31 -12.54
CA GLU A 234 15.54 -15.88 -11.50
C GLU A 234 15.11 -14.55 -10.87
N ARG A 235 14.70 -13.55 -11.68
CA ARG A 235 14.15 -12.29 -11.18
C ARG A 235 12.89 -12.53 -10.33
N TRP A 236 11.98 -13.37 -10.81
CA TRP A 236 10.75 -13.70 -10.07
C TRP A 236 11.06 -14.47 -8.78
N ALA A 237 12.08 -15.32 -8.78
CA ALA A 237 12.54 -15.99 -7.57
C ALA A 237 13.03 -14.97 -6.52
N LYS A 238 13.80 -13.95 -6.94
CA LYS A 238 14.22 -12.86 -6.09
C LYS A 238 13.02 -12.06 -5.55
N GLY A 239 12.11 -11.64 -6.43
CA GLY A 239 10.93 -10.87 -6.06
C GLY A 239 10.01 -11.60 -5.07
N LEU A 240 9.73 -12.88 -5.32
CA LEU A 240 8.90 -13.70 -4.46
C LEU A 240 9.58 -14.03 -3.11
N LEU A 241 10.91 -14.16 -3.09
CA LEU A 241 11.65 -14.28 -1.84
C LEU A 241 11.52 -13.00 -1.00
N ARG A 242 11.70 -11.82 -1.62
CA ARG A 242 11.49 -10.54 -0.95
C ARG A 242 10.08 -10.43 -0.38
N ALA A 243 9.07 -10.78 -1.15
CA ALA A 243 7.68 -10.76 -0.70
C ALA A 243 7.42 -11.69 0.49
N ALA A 244 8.02 -12.89 0.49
CA ALA A 244 7.88 -13.86 1.57
C ALA A 244 8.60 -13.45 2.87
N ASN A 245 9.73 -12.76 2.76
CA ASN A 245 10.55 -12.37 3.92
C ASN A 245 10.24 -10.96 4.45
N ARG A 246 9.52 -10.15 3.70
CA ARG A 246 9.24 -8.73 4.01
C ARG A 246 8.72 -8.49 5.42
N GLU A 247 7.86 -9.35 5.92
CA GLU A 247 7.25 -9.23 7.24
C GLU A 247 7.89 -10.14 8.30
N ALA A 248 9.08 -10.68 8.03
CA ALA A 248 9.79 -11.52 9.00
C ALA A 248 10.11 -10.75 10.30
N THR A 249 10.36 -9.46 10.18
CA THR A 249 10.54 -8.55 11.31
C THR A 249 9.50 -7.46 11.24
N ARG A 250 8.61 -7.39 12.22
CA ARG A 250 7.49 -6.46 12.29
C ARG A 250 7.53 -5.64 13.56
N MET A 251 7.25 -4.36 13.41
CA MET A 251 7.12 -3.42 14.52
C MET A 251 5.80 -2.69 14.38
N VAL A 252 5.05 -2.58 15.44
CA VAL A 252 3.81 -1.81 15.51
C VAL A 252 3.96 -0.78 16.61
N ILE A 253 3.72 0.47 16.29
CA ILE A 253 3.82 1.59 17.22
C ILE A 253 2.50 2.35 17.20
N ARG A 254 1.96 2.66 18.36
CA ARG A 254 0.78 3.50 18.53
C ARG A 254 1.20 4.80 19.18
N THR A 255 0.93 5.92 18.53
CA THR A 255 1.32 7.24 18.99
C THR A 255 0.11 8.01 19.51
N ASP A 256 0.34 8.82 20.53
CA ASP A 256 -0.67 9.74 21.10
C ASP A 256 -0.79 11.05 20.30
N SER A 257 -0.10 11.14 19.17
CA SER A 257 -0.16 12.29 18.27
C SER A 257 -0.15 11.83 16.82
N MET A 258 -0.76 12.66 15.95
CA MET A 258 -0.74 12.46 14.51
C MET A 258 0.69 12.54 13.97
N LEU A 259 1.11 11.55 13.22
CA LEU A 259 2.40 11.53 12.51
C LEU A 259 2.26 12.24 11.15
N ARG A 260 2.21 13.56 11.19
CA ARG A 260 2.13 14.39 9.98
C ARG A 260 3.46 14.34 9.22
N GLY A 261 3.40 14.10 7.91
CA GLY A 261 4.60 13.97 7.07
C GLY A 261 5.14 12.54 6.93
N TYR A 262 4.53 11.55 7.57
CA TYR A 262 4.83 10.14 7.34
C TYR A 262 3.73 9.49 6.51
N ALA A 263 4.13 8.66 5.56
CA ALA A 263 3.23 7.91 4.69
C ALA A 263 3.70 6.46 4.58
N ALA A 264 2.84 5.58 4.11
CA ALA A 264 3.24 4.24 3.70
C ALA A 264 4.30 4.33 2.59
N GLY A 265 5.34 3.50 2.65
CA GLY A 265 6.51 3.60 1.78
C GLY A 265 7.58 4.59 2.24
N SER A 266 7.39 5.35 3.32
CA SER A 266 8.48 6.13 3.90
C SER A 266 9.52 5.23 4.58
N VAL A 267 10.79 5.62 4.48
CA VAL A 267 11.86 5.07 5.34
C VAL A 267 12.00 5.99 6.55
N VAL A 268 12.17 5.42 7.74
CA VAL A 268 12.36 6.15 8.99
C VAL A 268 13.54 5.59 9.75
N ASP A 269 14.22 6.42 10.54
CA ASP A 269 15.15 5.95 11.55
C ASP A 269 14.42 5.69 12.86
N LEU A 270 14.33 4.42 13.26
CA LEU A 270 13.73 4.04 14.52
C LEU A 270 14.76 4.19 15.64
N SER A 271 14.38 4.92 16.69
CA SER A 271 15.13 5.07 17.92
C SER A 271 14.27 4.58 19.09
N ALA A 272 14.55 3.38 19.59
CA ALA A 272 13.73 2.70 20.58
C ALA A 272 14.48 2.55 21.91
N SER A 273 14.50 3.59 22.74
CA SER A 273 15.20 3.56 24.04
C SER A 273 14.71 2.45 24.98
N ALA A 274 13.45 2.00 24.79
CA ALA A 274 12.86 0.87 25.51
C ALA A 274 13.29 -0.50 24.94
N ALA A 275 13.86 -0.53 23.73
CA ALA A 275 14.25 -1.74 23.01
C ALA A 275 15.36 -1.45 21.99
N ALA A 276 16.52 -0.98 22.46
CA ALA A 276 17.59 -0.45 21.61
C ALA A 276 18.15 -1.45 20.56
N SER A 277 17.93 -2.76 20.73
CA SER A 277 18.24 -3.75 19.67
C SER A 277 17.41 -3.60 18.40
N TRP A 278 16.36 -2.78 18.44
CA TRP A 278 15.48 -2.48 17.33
C TRP A 278 15.79 -1.12 16.68
N ASP A 279 16.83 -0.40 17.10
CA ASP A 279 17.26 0.85 16.48
C ASP A 279 17.69 0.66 15.01
N GLY A 280 17.57 1.72 14.23
CA GLY A 280 18.02 1.82 12.85
C GLY A 280 16.89 1.89 11.82
N PRO A 281 17.22 1.75 10.52
CA PRO A 281 16.29 2.01 9.43
C PRO A 281 15.12 1.03 9.44
N ALA A 282 13.94 1.56 9.15
CA ALA A 282 12.71 0.80 9.01
C ALA A 282 11.83 1.40 7.90
N VAL A 283 11.07 0.55 7.22
CA VAL A 283 10.12 0.95 6.18
C VAL A 283 8.72 0.97 6.78
N VAL A 284 8.00 2.06 6.56
CA VAL A 284 6.59 2.17 6.92
C VAL A 284 5.77 1.31 5.96
N SER A 285 5.45 0.08 6.37
CA SER A 285 4.66 -0.85 5.56
C SER A 285 3.18 -0.50 5.55
N ARG A 286 2.70 0.12 6.63
CA ARG A 286 1.33 0.62 6.77
C ARG A 286 1.31 1.76 7.78
N ILE A 287 0.45 2.74 7.55
CA ILE A 287 0.15 3.79 8.52
C ILE A 287 -1.36 4.01 8.58
N ARG A 288 -1.89 4.13 9.80
CA ARG A 288 -3.24 4.62 10.03
C ARG A 288 -3.15 5.98 10.68
N HIS A 289 -3.74 6.98 10.04
CA HIS A 289 -3.99 8.29 10.63
C HIS A 289 -5.42 8.33 11.16
N ASP A 290 -5.58 8.57 12.45
CA ASP A 290 -6.86 8.85 13.08
C ASP A 290 -7.00 10.37 13.23
N TYR A 291 -7.77 10.96 12.34
CA TYR A 291 -7.96 12.40 12.28
C TYR A 291 -8.87 12.93 13.40
N TYR A 292 -9.74 12.08 13.91
CA TYR A 292 -10.65 12.45 15.00
C TYR A 292 -9.91 12.54 16.34
N ASP A 293 -9.16 11.50 16.69
CA ASP A 293 -8.39 11.45 17.93
C ASP A 293 -6.99 12.08 17.80
N SER A 294 -6.62 12.56 16.61
CA SER A 294 -5.28 13.09 16.32
C SER A 294 -4.15 12.12 16.68
N LYS A 295 -4.32 10.83 16.38
CA LYS A 295 -3.37 9.74 16.68
C LYS A 295 -2.90 9.06 15.40
N ALA A 296 -1.84 8.25 15.54
CA ALA A 296 -1.43 7.37 14.46
C ALA A 296 -1.07 5.96 14.98
N LYS A 297 -1.23 4.99 14.09
CA LYS A 297 -0.69 3.64 14.26
C LYS A 297 0.15 3.31 13.06
N VAL A 298 1.40 2.90 13.30
CA VAL A 298 2.39 2.63 12.27
C VAL A 298 2.83 1.18 12.35
N TRP A 299 2.92 0.53 11.20
CA TRP A 299 3.53 -0.79 11.03
C TRP A 299 4.81 -0.61 10.23
N LEU A 300 5.89 -1.13 10.78
CA LEU A 300 7.21 -1.04 10.20
C LEU A 300 7.76 -2.43 9.91
N THR A 301 8.60 -2.51 8.90
CA THR A 301 9.41 -3.70 8.58
C THR A 301 10.87 -3.30 8.42
N ARG A 302 11.78 -4.26 8.59
CA ARG A 302 13.20 -4.02 8.31
C ARG A 302 13.47 -4.07 6.80
N PRO A 303 14.37 -3.23 6.29
CA PRO A 303 14.94 -3.42 4.96
C PRO A 303 15.56 -4.81 4.84
N LEU A 304 15.36 -5.47 3.70
CA LEU A 304 15.86 -6.82 3.46
C LEU A 304 17.34 -6.83 3.05
N GLY A 305 17.82 -5.76 2.42
CA GLY A 305 19.22 -5.57 2.03
C GLY A 305 19.67 -6.41 0.82
N TYR A 306 18.75 -7.03 0.06
CA TYR A 306 19.04 -7.81 -1.14
C TYR A 306 17.97 -7.64 -2.22
#